data_b0cd14472753f241cd2ce1ea69861c7f
#
_entry.id   b0cd14472753f241cd2ce1ea69861c7f
#
_cell.length_a   1.000
_cell.length_b   1.000
_cell.length_c   1.000
_cell.angle_alpha   90.00
_cell.angle_beta   90.00
_cell.angle_gamma   90.00
#
_symmetry.space_group_name_H-M   'P 1'
#
loop_
_entity.id
_entity.type
_entity.pdbx_description
1 polymer ?
#
loop_
_entity_poly.entity_id
_entity_poly.type
_entity_poly.pdbx_seq_one_letter_code
_entity_poly.pdbx_strand_id
1 'polypeptide(L)'
;NAKSSVTIGAKCMETKKLAGGILSVSVKACITVLTIVLLYLAGRKAFDFGTAVFDEKSMDAKGSGYDVMVTIPSGATNNDVADILLNNGLIDNKGLFLVQLKLSDYSGKIIPGSYVLSTTMKPTEIMTILGTEKKETESSNE
;
A
#
# COMPACT_ATOMS: atom_id res chain seq x y z
N ASN A 1 -24.78 -71.04 -10.92
CA ASN A 1 -24.40 -70.31 -9.66
C ASN A 1 -23.14 -69.43 -9.75
N ALA A 2 -22.49 -69.38 -10.95
CA ALA A 2 -21.31 -68.50 -11.13
C ALA A 2 -21.65 -67.08 -11.60
N LYS A 3 -22.88 -66.78 -11.95
CA LYS A 3 -23.30 -65.42 -12.46
C LYS A 3 -23.57 -64.38 -11.39
N SER A 4 -23.76 -64.79 -10.13
CA SER A 4 -24.02 -63.81 -9.00
C SER A 4 -22.78 -63.11 -8.49
N SER A 5 -21.61 -63.73 -8.58
CA SER A 5 -20.36 -63.15 -8.01
C SER A 5 -19.74 -62.10 -8.87
N VAL A 6 -19.98 -62.09 -10.18
CA VAL A 6 -19.40 -61.12 -11.11
C VAL A 6 -20.13 -59.75 -11.06
N THR A 7 -21.43 -59.75 -10.76
CA THR A 7 -22.25 -58.53 -10.72
C THR A 7 -21.94 -57.65 -9.51
N ILE A 8 -21.53 -58.24 -8.37
CA ILE A 8 -21.20 -57.48 -7.14
C ILE A 8 -19.86 -56.76 -7.28
N GLY A 9 -18.87 -57.37 -7.95
CA GLY A 9 -17.57 -56.74 -8.18
C GLY A 9 -17.63 -55.52 -9.12
N ALA A 10 -18.45 -55.60 -10.19
CA ALA A 10 -18.63 -54.50 -11.13
C ALA A 10 -19.35 -53.29 -10.50
N LYS A 11 -20.34 -53.56 -9.65
CA LYS A 11 -21.08 -52.51 -8.94
C LYS A 11 -20.24 -51.77 -7.90
N CYS A 12 -19.30 -52.48 -7.26
CA CYS A 12 -18.38 -51.90 -6.31
C CYS A 12 -17.28 -51.01 -6.96
N MET A 13 -16.89 -51.32 -8.19
CA MET A 13 -15.92 -50.50 -8.96
C MET A 13 -16.55 -49.22 -9.52
N GLU A 14 -17.82 -49.26 -9.88
CA GLU A 14 -18.54 -48.06 -10.36
C GLU A 14 -18.76 -47.02 -9.26
N THR A 15 -19.09 -47.45 -8.05
CA THR A 15 -19.27 -46.55 -6.91
C THR A 15 -17.98 -45.89 -6.49
N LYS A 16 -16.82 -46.53 -6.63
CA LYS A 16 -15.51 -45.90 -6.38
C LYS A 16 -15.15 -44.81 -7.41
N LYS A 17 -15.48 -45.02 -8.67
CA LYS A 17 -15.27 -44.04 -9.74
C LYS A 17 -16.21 -42.85 -9.60
N LEU A 18 -17.47 -43.04 -9.25
CA LEU A 18 -18.45 -42.00 -8.97
C LEU A 18 -18.09 -41.20 -7.71
N ALA A 19 -17.66 -41.83 -6.64
CA ALA A 19 -17.22 -41.18 -5.42
C ALA A 19 -15.97 -40.30 -5.65
N GLY A 20 -14.99 -40.77 -6.44
CA GLY A 20 -13.81 -39.99 -6.82
C GLY A 20 -14.14 -38.80 -7.71
N GLY A 21 -15.12 -38.90 -8.59
CA GLY A 21 -15.60 -37.79 -9.44
C GLY A 21 -16.29 -36.71 -8.63
N ILE A 22 -17.16 -37.06 -7.72
CA ILE A 22 -17.89 -36.13 -6.85
C ILE A 22 -16.91 -35.39 -5.90
N LEU A 23 -15.94 -36.12 -5.33
CA LEU A 23 -14.92 -35.54 -4.46
C LEU A 23 -14.05 -34.54 -5.21
N SER A 24 -13.64 -34.81 -6.44
CA SER A 24 -12.82 -33.93 -7.25
C SER A 24 -13.56 -32.63 -7.66
N VAL A 25 -14.86 -32.73 -7.95
CA VAL A 25 -15.71 -31.59 -8.25
C VAL A 25 -15.89 -30.70 -7.02
N SER A 26 -16.13 -31.30 -5.86
CA SER A 26 -16.25 -30.58 -4.59
C SER A 26 -14.96 -29.84 -4.23
N VAL A 27 -13.81 -30.48 -4.36
CA VAL A 27 -12.50 -29.85 -4.10
C VAL A 27 -12.24 -28.69 -5.07
N LYS A 28 -12.53 -28.86 -6.36
CA LYS A 28 -12.41 -27.78 -7.35
C LYS A 28 -13.32 -26.61 -7.03
N ALA A 29 -14.57 -26.88 -6.64
CA ALA A 29 -15.51 -25.82 -6.23
C ALA A 29 -15.00 -25.06 -5.00
N CYS A 30 -14.47 -25.75 -3.98
CA CYS A 30 -13.86 -25.10 -2.80
C CYS A 30 -12.66 -24.22 -3.16
N ILE A 31 -11.78 -24.70 -4.03
CA ILE A 31 -10.61 -23.93 -4.50
C ILE A 31 -11.08 -22.69 -5.27
N THR A 32 -12.09 -22.80 -6.13
CA THR A 32 -12.63 -21.68 -6.89
C THR A 32 -13.22 -20.62 -5.97
N VAL A 33 -14.03 -21.03 -5.00
CA VAL A 33 -14.61 -20.10 -4.00
C VAL A 33 -13.50 -19.42 -3.19
N LEU A 34 -12.51 -20.19 -2.72
CA LEU A 34 -11.37 -19.64 -1.98
C LEU A 34 -10.59 -18.61 -2.82
N THR A 35 -10.36 -18.90 -4.10
CA THR A 35 -9.67 -17.97 -5.02
C THR A 35 -10.46 -16.69 -5.20
N ILE A 36 -11.77 -16.77 -5.39
CA ILE A 36 -12.65 -15.61 -5.51
C ILE A 36 -12.62 -14.75 -4.25
N VAL A 37 -12.69 -15.37 -3.07
CA VAL A 37 -12.61 -14.66 -1.78
C VAL A 37 -11.26 -13.98 -1.61
N LEU A 38 -10.15 -14.65 -1.94
CA LEU A 38 -8.81 -14.05 -1.88
C LEU A 38 -8.65 -12.87 -2.82
N LEU A 39 -9.14 -12.98 -4.06
CA LEU A 39 -9.13 -11.89 -5.04
C LEU A 39 -9.99 -10.70 -4.57
N TYR A 40 -11.15 -10.98 -3.98
CA TYR A 40 -12.02 -9.94 -3.42
C TYR A 40 -11.34 -9.18 -2.27
N LEU A 41 -10.73 -9.91 -1.33
CA LEU A 41 -10.00 -9.30 -0.21
C LEU A 41 -8.78 -8.50 -0.67
N ALA A 42 -8.03 -9.03 -1.65
CA ALA A 42 -6.90 -8.33 -2.25
C ALA A 42 -7.36 -7.07 -2.99
N GLY A 43 -8.46 -7.14 -3.73
CA GLY A 43 -9.05 -6.00 -4.43
C GLY A 43 -9.49 -4.88 -3.50
N ARG A 44 -10.12 -5.21 -2.36
CA ARG A 44 -10.49 -4.22 -1.35
C ARG A 44 -9.28 -3.49 -0.79
N LYS A 45 -8.24 -4.23 -0.40
CA LYS A 45 -7.00 -3.62 0.11
C LYS A 45 -6.30 -2.75 -0.93
N ALA A 46 -6.28 -3.19 -2.18
CA ALA A 46 -5.71 -2.41 -3.28
C ALA A 46 -6.52 -1.13 -3.54
N PHE A 47 -7.85 -1.20 -3.43
CA PHE A 47 -8.73 -0.04 -3.58
C PHE A 47 -8.53 0.98 -2.46
N ASP A 48 -8.51 0.53 -1.20
CA ASP A 48 -8.27 1.38 -0.02
C ASP A 48 -6.89 2.06 -0.10
N PHE A 49 -5.87 1.33 -0.55
CA PHE A 49 -4.54 1.90 -0.78
C PHE A 49 -4.55 2.91 -1.95
N GLY A 50 -5.23 2.59 -3.04
CA GLY A 50 -5.36 3.49 -4.19
C GLY A 50 -6.06 4.81 -3.84
N THR A 51 -7.15 4.76 -3.08
CA THR A 51 -7.85 5.98 -2.63
C THR A 51 -6.98 6.80 -1.67
N ALA A 52 -6.21 6.15 -0.78
CA ALA A 52 -5.31 6.83 0.14
C ALA A 52 -4.18 7.60 -0.58
N VAL A 53 -3.73 7.13 -1.75
CA VAL A 53 -2.73 7.85 -2.56
C VAL A 53 -3.28 9.16 -3.10
N PHE A 54 -4.58 9.22 -3.42
CA PHE A 54 -5.24 10.40 -3.96
C PHE A 54 -5.95 11.25 -2.91
N ASP A 55 -6.29 10.67 -1.76
CA ASP A 55 -6.89 11.37 -0.64
C ASP A 55 -5.79 11.86 0.31
N GLU A 56 -5.24 13.00 -0.04
CA GLU A 56 -4.16 13.65 0.70
C GLU A 56 -4.64 14.14 2.07
N LYS A 57 -4.29 13.40 3.10
CA LYS A 57 -4.62 13.72 4.48
C LYS A 57 -3.40 14.24 5.21
N SER A 58 -3.51 15.43 5.80
CA SER A 58 -2.52 15.94 6.76
C SER A 58 -2.61 15.18 8.09
N MET A 59 -1.53 15.14 8.85
CA MET A 59 -1.49 14.47 10.17
C MET A 59 -2.46 15.13 11.15
N ASP A 60 -2.48 16.45 11.19
CA ASP A 60 -3.33 17.24 12.08
C ASP A 60 -4.31 18.13 11.31
N ALA A 61 -5.44 18.44 11.95
CA ALA A 61 -6.39 19.41 11.43
C ALA A 61 -5.81 20.82 11.44
N LYS A 62 -6.22 21.65 10.49
CA LYS A 62 -5.82 23.06 10.45
C LYS A 62 -6.17 23.75 11.78
N GLY A 63 -5.17 24.28 12.45
CA GLY A 63 -5.29 24.99 13.71
C GLY A 63 -4.92 24.19 14.97
N SER A 64 -4.62 22.90 14.84
CA SER A 64 -4.15 22.06 15.97
C SER A 64 -2.76 21.46 15.78
N GLY A 65 -2.12 21.74 14.64
CA GLY A 65 -0.77 21.25 14.34
C GLY A 65 0.33 22.11 14.94
N TYR A 66 1.53 21.58 14.91
CA TYR A 66 2.75 22.25 15.35
C TYR A 66 3.82 22.19 14.24
N ASP A 67 4.76 23.12 14.31
CA ASP A 67 5.87 23.18 13.37
C ASP A 67 7.05 22.35 13.87
N VAL A 68 7.65 21.61 12.97
CA VAL A 68 8.79 20.75 13.24
C VAL A 68 9.96 21.15 12.35
N MET A 69 11.12 21.35 12.93
CA MET A 69 12.35 21.57 12.16
C MET A 69 12.91 20.21 11.73
N VAL A 70 13.03 20.02 10.43
CA VAL A 70 13.53 18.80 9.82
C VAL A 70 14.79 19.11 9.04
N THR A 71 15.84 18.34 9.25
CA THR A 71 17.09 18.45 8.50
C THR A 71 17.25 17.25 7.57
N ILE A 72 17.35 17.52 6.28
CA ILE A 72 17.61 16.51 5.25
C ILE A 72 19.11 16.56 4.93
N PRO A 73 19.86 15.48 5.25
CA PRO A 73 21.29 15.43 4.98
C PRO A 73 21.58 15.35 3.48
N SER A 74 22.75 15.82 3.09
CA SER A 74 23.23 15.68 1.72
C SER A 74 23.41 14.21 1.35
N GLY A 75 22.88 13.80 0.20
CA GLY A 75 22.91 12.42 -0.26
C GLY A 75 21.83 11.51 0.34
N ALA A 76 20.85 12.06 1.07
CA ALA A 76 19.71 11.30 1.56
C ALA A 76 18.90 10.69 0.40
N THR A 77 18.55 9.43 0.52
CA THR A 77 17.65 8.76 -0.43
C THR A 77 16.20 9.10 -0.12
N ASN A 78 15.29 8.84 -1.07
CA ASN A 78 13.86 9.01 -0.83
C ASN A 78 13.36 8.22 0.38
N ASN A 79 13.96 7.06 0.65
CA ASN A 79 13.67 6.25 1.84
C ASN A 79 14.10 6.96 3.14
N ASP A 80 15.30 7.55 3.14
CA ASP A 80 15.81 8.28 4.30
C ASP A 80 14.95 9.50 4.61
N VAL A 81 14.54 10.22 3.58
CA VAL A 81 13.62 11.36 3.71
C VAL A 81 12.29 10.91 4.30
N ALA A 82 11.72 9.83 3.79
CA ALA A 82 10.46 9.29 4.31
C ALA A 82 10.59 8.84 5.78
N ASP A 83 11.72 8.26 6.18
CA ASP A 83 11.98 7.89 7.58
C ASP A 83 12.10 9.13 8.48
N ILE A 84 12.78 10.16 8.03
CA ILE A 84 12.91 11.43 8.76
C ILE A 84 11.52 12.06 8.96
N LEU A 85 10.70 12.12 7.92
CA LEU A 85 9.34 12.69 8.00
C LEU A 85 8.42 11.87 8.92
N LEU A 86 8.50 10.53 8.83
CA LEU A 86 7.72 9.63 9.67
C LEU A 86 8.11 9.77 11.16
N ASN A 87 9.41 9.80 11.46
CA ASN A 87 9.92 9.93 12.82
C ASN A 87 9.57 11.29 13.46
N ASN A 88 9.37 12.32 12.65
CA ASN A 88 8.96 13.65 13.10
C ASN A 88 7.42 13.84 13.09
N GLY A 89 6.65 12.80 12.79
CA GLY A 89 5.19 12.86 12.80
C GLY A 89 4.58 13.72 11.69
N LEU A 90 5.28 13.92 10.59
CA LEU A 90 4.83 14.72 9.44
C LEU A 90 4.08 13.89 8.41
N ILE A 91 4.30 12.58 8.42
CA ILE A 91 3.57 11.60 7.60
C ILE A 91 3.16 10.41 8.46
N ASP A 92 2.06 9.76 8.09
CA ASP A 92 1.49 8.59 8.78
C ASP A 92 2.03 7.27 8.22
N ASN A 93 2.28 7.21 6.92
CA ASN A 93 2.65 5.98 6.24
C ASN A 93 3.80 6.22 5.25
N LYS A 94 4.96 5.63 5.58
CA LYS A 94 6.16 5.70 4.73
C LYS A 94 5.93 5.17 3.32
N GLY A 95 5.27 4.01 3.20
CA GLY A 95 5.03 3.39 1.90
C GLY A 95 4.13 4.24 1.00
N LEU A 96 3.08 4.82 1.57
CA LEU A 96 2.19 5.74 0.89
C LEU A 96 2.93 6.99 0.41
N PHE A 97 3.72 7.61 1.28
CA PHE A 97 4.55 8.78 0.92
C PHE A 97 5.53 8.47 -0.20
N LEU A 98 6.21 7.32 -0.17
CA LEU A 98 7.15 6.92 -1.22
C LEU A 98 6.46 6.72 -2.58
N VAL A 99 5.25 6.17 -2.60
CA VAL A 99 4.47 6.03 -3.83
C VAL A 99 4.05 7.40 -4.35
N GLN A 100 3.55 8.28 -3.49
CA GLN A 100 3.19 9.66 -3.86
C GLN A 100 4.41 10.44 -4.39
N LEU A 101 5.55 10.34 -3.70
CA LEU A 101 6.80 10.96 -4.13
C LEU A 101 7.27 10.43 -5.48
N LYS A 102 7.16 9.12 -5.73
CA LYS A 102 7.52 8.50 -7.00
C LYS A 102 6.62 8.93 -8.16
N LEU A 103 5.35 9.20 -7.88
CA LEU A 103 4.37 9.68 -8.86
C LEU A 103 4.45 11.19 -9.06
N SER A 104 5.10 11.92 -8.15
CA SER A 104 5.29 13.37 -8.23
C SER A 104 6.49 13.75 -9.09
N ASP A 105 6.53 15.01 -9.51
CA ASP A 105 7.66 15.59 -10.24
C ASP A 105 8.91 15.79 -9.38
N TYR A 106 8.80 15.56 -8.06
CA TYR A 106 9.87 15.77 -7.07
C TYR A 106 10.69 14.52 -6.76
N SER A 107 10.40 13.38 -7.40
CA SER A 107 11.16 12.15 -7.24
C SER A 107 12.64 12.35 -7.61
N GLY A 108 13.54 12.16 -6.64
CA GLY A 108 14.98 12.38 -6.82
C GLY A 108 15.40 13.86 -6.93
N LYS A 109 14.51 14.81 -6.67
CA LYS A 109 14.79 16.25 -6.71
C LYS A 109 14.72 16.91 -5.33
N ILE A 110 14.72 16.14 -4.26
CA ILE A 110 14.69 16.66 -2.89
C ILE A 110 16.03 17.33 -2.58
N ILE A 111 15.96 18.56 -2.14
CA ILE A 111 17.13 19.41 -1.87
C ILE A 111 17.52 19.23 -0.40
N PRO A 112 18.80 18.92 -0.10
CA PRO A 112 19.30 18.87 1.27
C PRO A 112 19.20 20.23 1.96
N GLY A 113 18.90 20.23 3.25
CA GLY A 113 18.81 21.46 4.03
C GLY A 113 17.93 21.31 5.25
N SER A 114 17.75 22.40 5.97
CA SER A 114 16.86 22.46 7.13
C SER A 114 15.57 23.18 6.75
N TYR A 115 14.46 22.54 7.06
CA TYR A 115 13.12 23.00 6.72
C TYR A 115 12.25 23.06 7.96
N VAL A 116 11.38 24.06 8.04
CA VAL A 116 10.32 24.10 9.04
C VAL A 116 9.04 23.63 8.36
N LEU A 117 8.52 22.49 8.80
CA LEU A 117 7.35 21.84 8.25
C LEU A 117 6.28 21.71 9.33
N SER A 118 5.02 21.90 8.98
CA SER A 118 3.90 21.75 9.90
C SER A 118 3.21 20.41 9.76
N THR A 119 2.75 19.84 10.87
CA THR A 119 1.93 18.62 10.88
C THR A 119 0.56 18.81 10.22
N THR A 120 0.16 20.07 9.96
CA THR A 120 -1.06 20.40 9.20
C THR A 120 -0.86 20.38 7.69
N MET A 121 0.39 20.27 7.23
CA MET A 121 0.71 20.21 5.80
C MET A 121 0.36 18.84 5.22
N LYS A 122 -0.09 18.86 3.98
CA LYS A 122 -0.29 17.63 3.20
C LYS A 122 1.05 17.10 2.68
N PRO A 123 1.18 15.80 2.42
CA PRO A 123 2.40 15.22 1.84
C PRO A 123 2.88 15.92 0.57
N THR A 124 1.98 16.35 -0.31
CA THR A 124 2.32 17.10 -1.53
C THR A 124 2.88 18.50 -1.23
N GLU A 125 2.36 19.19 -0.23
CA GLU A 125 2.89 20.49 0.20
C GLU A 125 4.31 20.33 0.75
N ILE A 126 4.55 19.28 1.54
CA ILE A 126 5.88 18.91 2.06
C ILE A 126 6.84 18.61 0.90
N MET A 127 6.43 17.79 -0.08
CA MET A 127 7.25 17.48 -1.25
C MET A 127 7.59 18.72 -2.06
N THR A 128 6.66 19.65 -2.22
CA THR A 128 6.88 20.91 -2.92
C THR A 128 7.94 21.74 -2.21
N ILE A 129 7.87 21.86 -0.89
CA ILE A 129 8.85 22.62 -0.10
C ILE A 129 10.24 21.97 -0.18
N LEU A 130 10.32 20.64 -0.09
CA LEU A 130 11.57 19.89 -0.13
C LEU A 130 12.19 19.83 -1.54
N GLY A 131 11.39 19.94 -2.60
CA GLY A 131 11.82 19.84 -4.00
C GLY A 131 12.01 21.20 -4.68
N THR A 132 11.64 22.30 -4.03
CA THR A 132 11.81 23.65 -4.55
C THR A 132 12.97 24.32 -3.84
N GLU A 133 13.91 24.90 -4.58
CA GLU A 133 14.95 25.72 -3.97
C GLU A 133 14.30 26.80 -3.10
N LYS A 134 14.72 26.85 -1.83
CA LYS A 134 14.34 27.92 -0.94
C LYS A 134 14.84 29.23 -1.57
N LYS A 135 13.96 29.99 -2.21
CA LYS A 135 14.21 31.40 -2.43
C LYS A 135 14.36 32.00 -1.04
N GLU A 136 15.58 32.20 -0.64
CA GLU A 136 15.88 33.05 0.51
C GLU A 136 15.16 34.35 0.25
N THR A 137 14.14 34.62 1.04
CA THR A 137 13.58 35.96 1.17
C THR A 137 14.71 36.77 1.83
N GLU A 138 15.57 37.33 1.01
CA GLU A 138 16.36 38.45 1.47
C GLU A 138 15.37 39.47 2.02
N SER A 139 15.38 39.57 3.33
CA SER A 139 14.85 40.69 4.03
C SER A 139 15.65 41.91 3.55
N SER A 140 15.14 42.60 2.58
CA SER A 140 15.59 43.97 2.29
C SER A 140 15.22 44.80 3.49
N ASN A 141 16.19 45.03 4.36
CA ASN A 141 16.24 46.20 5.21
C ASN A 141 16.53 47.39 4.31
N GLU A 142 15.56 48.26 4.17
CA GLU A 142 15.69 49.69 4.06
C GLU A 142 14.57 50.38 4.81
#